data_4908afdaedcbb223ac4f230cf380d63f
#
_entry.id   4908afdaedcbb223ac4f230cf380d63f
#
_cell.length_a   1.000
_cell.length_b   1.000
_cell.length_c   1.000
_cell.angle_alpha   90.00
_cell.angle_beta   90.00
_cell.angle_gamma   90.00
#
_symmetry.space_group_name_H-M   'P 1'
#
loop_
_entity.id
_entity.type
_entity.pdbx_description
1 polymer ?
#
loop_
_entity_poly.entity_id
_entity_poly.type
_entity_poly.pdbx_seq_one_letter_code
_entity_poly.pdbx_strand_id
1 'polypeptide(L)'
;MAGAAIAAVMAAPAVAATRAQILTTMKRASEFMVDKASVHGGYVWSMLPDGSRRWGEMEAYPTMIWVQPPGTGTMGHLFLDAYHATGDDYYYQAATKAADALAEGQLPSGGWHYFIDFGGPASTAKWYATIGKNAWRLEEFQHYWGNATFDDAGTSEAMQFLLRLYVEKHDAKYLPPLQKALNFVLESQYPNGGWPQRYPATKFPYIDHGKPDYTSFITFNDDVAGENIRFLIQYYQVTGDTRVLDPIHRAMDIYVKTQQPAPQAGWGLQYTLDLKPSGARTYEPTAIVTHTTYANVEQLLNFYRLTGDAKFLAGVPAALDWLESVKSPPELNKDGKTYPTFLEIGTNKPLYVHRRGSDVVNGEYYVDGNPANTLGHYSSFRHLDLPKLRREYEQLKATPPEIASKDSPLKATGRQPLDRYYLTDMAAGSDRNADLAANSPDALVKTLNAAGWWPSQLKMTSHPYTHDGSKTATPGDYSTTRVGDETDTSPYLDPRPAVGISTGTYIAHMETLIGALDNAK
;
A
#
# COMPACT_ATOMS: atom_id res chain seq x y z
N MET A 1 38.63 56.31 -16.24
CA MET A 1 37.41 55.70 -15.67
C MET A 1 36.67 55.02 -16.82
N ALA A 2 36.79 53.70 -16.90
CA ALA A 2 36.10 52.89 -17.91
C ALA A 2 34.92 52.20 -17.19
N GLY A 3 33.70 52.61 -17.59
CA GLY A 3 32.49 52.02 -17.07
C GLY A 3 32.18 50.67 -17.76
N ALA A 4 32.22 49.59 -16.99
CA ALA A 4 31.75 48.29 -17.47
C ALA A 4 30.23 48.24 -17.40
N ALA A 5 29.58 48.14 -18.55
CA ALA A 5 28.16 47.90 -18.67
C ALA A 5 27.90 46.40 -18.39
N ILE A 6 27.24 46.11 -17.27
CA ILE A 6 26.71 44.76 -16.98
C ILE A 6 25.43 44.59 -17.82
N ALA A 7 25.53 43.76 -18.84
CA ALA A 7 24.36 43.30 -19.58
C ALA A 7 23.59 42.27 -18.71
N ALA A 8 22.45 42.67 -18.18
CA ALA A 8 21.51 41.78 -17.54
C ALA A 8 20.88 40.89 -18.64
N VAL A 9 21.27 39.62 -18.65
CA VAL A 9 20.59 38.60 -19.46
C VAL A 9 19.23 38.36 -18.80
N MET A 10 18.21 38.94 -19.35
CA MET A 10 16.83 38.63 -19.00
C MET A 10 16.57 37.18 -19.43
N ALA A 11 16.42 36.27 -18.48
CA ALA A 11 15.91 34.94 -18.76
C ALA A 11 14.50 35.08 -19.34
N ALA A 12 14.31 34.57 -20.54
CA ALA A 12 12.97 34.53 -21.15
C ALA A 12 12.05 33.75 -20.20
N PRO A 13 10.78 34.21 -20.02
CA PRO A 13 9.84 33.45 -19.19
C PRO A 13 9.72 32.04 -19.75
N ALA A 14 9.84 31.03 -18.87
CA ALA A 14 9.63 29.64 -19.25
C ALA A 14 8.22 29.53 -19.83
N VAL A 15 8.11 29.16 -21.10
CA VAL A 15 6.82 28.98 -21.78
C VAL A 15 6.19 27.72 -21.18
N ALA A 16 4.99 27.88 -20.58
CA ALA A 16 4.25 26.77 -20.00
C ALA A 16 3.94 25.70 -21.06
N ALA A 17 4.04 24.42 -20.69
CA ALA A 17 3.74 23.33 -21.59
C ALA A 17 2.31 23.44 -22.12
N THR A 18 2.20 23.39 -23.44
CA THR A 18 0.88 23.46 -24.10
C THR A 18 0.10 22.16 -23.85
N ARG A 19 -1.23 22.24 -23.90
CA ARG A 19 -2.10 21.06 -23.83
C ARG A 19 -1.68 19.96 -24.82
N ALA A 20 -1.31 20.32 -26.04
CA ALA A 20 -0.85 19.38 -27.06
C ALA A 20 0.45 18.66 -26.67
N GLN A 21 1.40 19.39 -26.07
CA GLN A 21 2.64 18.80 -25.57
C GLN A 21 2.38 17.83 -24.41
N ILE A 22 1.50 18.19 -23.48
CA ILE A 22 1.08 17.32 -22.36
C ILE A 22 0.48 16.03 -22.91
N LEU A 23 -0.52 16.12 -23.79
CA LEU A 23 -1.18 14.94 -24.38
C LEU A 23 -0.19 14.04 -25.14
N THR A 24 0.73 14.61 -25.91
CA THR A 24 1.76 13.85 -26.62
C THR A 24 2.71 13.16 -25.65
N THR A 25 3.11 13.84 -24.58
CA THR A 25 4.00 13.28 -23.54
C THR A 25 3.33 12.11 -22.82
N MET A 26 2.09 12.31 -22.37
CA MET A 26 1.30 11.25 -21.74
C MET A 26 1.15 10.03 -22.64
N LYS A 27 0.83 10.24 -23.92
CA LYS A 27 0.64 9.16 -24.88
C LYS A 27 1.91 8.35 -25.09
N ARG A 28 3.05 9.02 -25.38
CA ARG A 28 4.33 8.37 -25.57
C ARG A 28 4.80 7.58 -24.34
N ALA A 29 4.61 8.15 -23.16
CA ALA A 29 4.97 7.48 -21.92
C ALA A 29 4.09 6.23 -21.69
N SER A 30 2.81 6.32 -21.97
CA SER A 30 1.89 5.20 -21.84
C SER A 30 2.12 4.11 -22.89
N GLU A 31 2.45 4.48 -24.13
CA GLU A 31 2.84 3.51 -25.18
C GLU A 31 4.06 2.70 -24.75
N PHE A 32 5.07 3.37 -24.15
CA PHE A 32 6.22 2.63 -23.61
C PHE A 32 5.79 1.64 -22.52
N MET A 33 4.99 2.09 -21.55
CA MET A 33 4.57 1.22 -20.45
C MET A 33 3.74 0.03 -20.94
N VAL A 34 2.81 0.27 -21.88
CA VAL A 34 1.92 -0.78 -22.43
C VAL A 34 2.67 -1.75 -23.33
N ASP A 35 3.58 -1.27 -24.19
CA ASP A 35 4.17 -2.09 -25.24
C ASP A 35 5.52 -2.71 -24.85
N LYS A 36 6.22 -2.13 -23.87
CA LYS A 36 7.60 -2.52 -23.51
C LYS A 36 7.76 -2.97 -22.05
N ALA A 37 7.06 -2.32 -21.12
CA ALA A 37 7.22 -2.61 -19.69
C ALA A 37 6.22 -3.67 -19.19
N SER A 38 5.04 -3.79 -19.79
CA SER A 38 4.01 -4.73 -19.35
C SER A 38 4.35 -6.18 -19.72
N VAL A 39 3.85 -7.09 -18.89
CA VAL A 39 3.80 -8.53 -19.17
C VAL A 39 2.37 -9.00 -19.04
N HIS A 40 1.79 -9.62 -20.05
CA HIS A 40 0.36 -9.97 -20.08
C HIS A 40 -0.61 -8.82 -19.74
N GLY A 41 -0.18 -7.57 -19.94
CA GLY A 41 -0.96 -6.39 -19.56
C GLY A 41 -0.75 -5.91 -18.12
N GLY A 42 -0.01 -6.64 -17.29
CA GLY A 42 0.29 -6.26 -15.92
C GLY A 42 1.72 -5.71 -15.75
N TYR A 43 2.01 -5.19 -14.56
CA TYR A 43 3.20 -4.39 -14.27
C TYR A 43 3.89 -4.87 -13.00
N VAL A 44 5.19 -4.61 -12.90
CA VAL A 44 5.99 -4.67 -11.68
C VAL A 44 6.31 -3.26 -11.21
N TRP A 45 6.90 -3.09 -10.02
CA TRP A 45 7.21 -1.76 -9.48
C TRP A 45 8.38 -1.07 -10.20
N SER A 46 9.41 -1.84 -10.54
CA SER A 46 10.58 -1.28 -11.24
C SER A 46 11.28 -2.33 -12.10
N MET A 47 12.07 -1.87 -13.07
CA MET A 47 12.83 -2.74 -13.96
C MET A 47 14.02 -2.03 -14.58
N LEU A 48 15.03 -2.80 -15.00
CA LEU A 48 16.08 -2.29 -15.84
C LEU A 48 15.55 -2.01 -17.26
N PRO A 49 16.16 -1.06 -18.00
CA PRO A 49 15.67 -0.67 -19.33
C PRO A 49 15.66 -1.80 -20.37
N ASP A 50 16.53 -2.79 -20.21
CA ASP A 50 16.61 -3.98 -21.07
C ASP A 50 15.68 -5.10 -20.62
N GLY A 51 14.94 -4.93 -19.51
CA GLY A 51 14.05 -5.94 -18.95
C GLY A 51 14.75 -7.14 -18.32
N SER A 52 16.09 -7.12 -18.23
CA SER A 52 16.88 -8.26 -17.71
C SER A 52 16.64 -8.54 -16.24
N ARG A 53 16.29 -7.51 -15.44
CA ARG A 53 15.88 -7.64 -14.04
C ARG A 53 14.65 -6.78 -13.77
N ARG A 54 13.76 -7.32 -12.95
CA ARG A 54 12.47 -6.73 -12.60
C ARG A 54 12.20 -6.94 -11.12
N TRP A 55 11.50 -6.00 -10.49
CA TRP A 55 11.16 -6.05 -9.08
C TRP A 55 9.72 -5.59 -8.85
N GLY A 56 9.00 -6.32 -8.00
CA GLY A 56 7.99 -5.77 -7.13
C GLY A 56 8.65 -5.47 -5.79
N GLU A 57 8.06 -5.89 -4.67
CA GLU A 57 8.73 -5.83 -3.38
C GLU A 57 9.94 -6.78 -3.30
N MET A 58 9.88 -7.86 -4.07
CA MET A 58 10.96 -8.81 -4.29
C MET A 58 11.35 -8.85 -5.77
N GLU A 59 12.50 -9.43 -6.08
CA GLU A 59 12.90 -9.69 -7.47
C GLU A 59 11.88 -10.60 -8.16
N ALA A 60 11.42 -10.19 -9.33
CA ALA A 60 10.37 -10.86 -10.10
C ALA A 60 10.95 -11.60 -11.31
N TYR A 61 10.41 -12.79 -11.61
CA TYR A 61 10.70 -13.44 -12.89
C TYR A 61 10.10 -12.68 -14.07
N PRO A 62 10.63 -12.88 -15.30
CA PRO A 62 10.09 -12.22 -16.50
C PRO A 62 8.59 -12.49 -16.76
N THR A 63 8.06 -13.59 -16.22
CA THR A 63 6.65 -13.98 -16.33
C THR A 63 5.75 -13.43 -15.24
N MET A 64 6.31 -12.67 -14.30
CA MET A 64 5.57 -12.15 -13.15
C MET A 64 5.09 -10.72 -13.36
N ILE A 65 3.92 -10.45 -12.79
CA ILE A 65 3.39 -9.11 -12.56
C ILE A 65 3.09 -8.94 -11.07
N TRP A 66 3.08 -7.71 -10.59
CA TRP A 66 2.79 -7.38 -9.21
C TRP A 66 1.36 -6.87 -9.05
N VAL A 67 0.61 -7.41 -8.09
CA VAL A 67 -0.75 -6.97 -7.76
C VAL A 67 -0.71 -5.87 -6.71
N GLN A 68 0.12 -6.05 -5.70
CA GLN A 68 0.37 -5.07 -4.64
C GLN A 68 0.77 -3.70 -5.22
N PRO A 69 0.17 -2.59 -4.74
CA PRO A 69 0.50 -1.22 -5.19
C PRO A 69 1.99 -0.86 -4.99
N PRO A 70 2.54 -0.06 -5.92
CA PRO A 70 2.01 0.51 -7.16
C PRO A 70 2.12 -0.46 -8.34
N GLY A 71 1.32 -1.51 -8.34
CA GLY A 71 1.35 -2.60 -9.32
C GLY A 71 0.28 -2.47 -10.42
N THR A 72 -0.23 -3.64 -10.81
CA THR A 72 -1.16 -3.75 -11.94
C THR A 72 -2.50 -3.06 -11.67
N GLY A 73 -3.04 -3.14 -10.45
CA GLY A 73 -4.28 -2.45 -10.06
C GLY A 73 -4.15 -0.93 -10.16
N THR A 74 -3.06 -0.40 -9.59
CA THR A 74 -2.74 1.04 -9.62
C THR A 74 -2.60 1.57 -11.04
N MET A 75 -1.91 0.83 -11.91
CA MET A 75 -1.79 1.18 -13.33
C MET A 75 -3.15 1.19 -14.03
N GLY A 76 -4.02 0.25 -13.70
CA GLY A 76 -5.38 0.21 -14.23
C GLY A 76 -6.19 1.46 -13.85
N HIS A 77 -6.14 1.87 -12.57
CA HIS A 77 -6.76 3.10 -12.10
C HIS A 77 -6.22 4.34 -12.83
N LEU A 78 -4.90 4.44 -12.97
CA LEU A 78 -4.27 5.56 -13.66
C LEU A 78 -4.70 5.65 -15.13
N PHE A 79 -4.81 4.53 -15.82
CA PHE A 79 -5.28 4.53 -17.21
C PHE A 79 -6.73 5.00 -17.33
N LEU A 80 -7.61 4.67 -16.37
CA LEU A 80 -8.95 5.22 -16.33
C LEU A 80 -8.94 6.72 -16.06
N ASP A 81 -8.05 7.21 -15.19
CA ASP A 81 -7.87 8.64 -14.94
C ASP A 81 -7.40 9.37 -16.21
N ALA A 82 -6.44 8.81 -16.93
CA ALA A 82 -5.98 9.34 -18.19
C ALA A 82 -7.09 9.33 -19.27
N TYR A 83 -7.92 8.28 -19.32
CA TYR A 83 -9.10 8.23 -20.18
C TYR A 83 -10.08 9.36 -19.84
N HIS A 84 -10.40 9.58 -18.57
CA HIS A 84 -11.30 10.65 -18.13
C HIS A 84 -10.75 12.07 -18.44
N ALA A 85 -9.43 12.25 -18.32
CA ALA A 85 -8.81 13.54 -18.58
C ALA A 85 -8.72 13.87 -20.07
N THR A 86 -8.51 12.87 -20.92
CA THR A 86 -8.18 13.04 -22.34
C THR A 86 -9.32 12.71 -23.30
N GLY A 87 -10.19 11.75 -22.94
CA GLY A 87 -11.19 11.15 -23.83
C GLY A 87 -10.60 10.19 -24.86
N ASP A 88 -9.30 9.83 -24.75
CA ASP A 88 -8.65 8.92 -25.70
C ASP A 88 -8.88 7.46 -25.29
N ASP A 89 -9.62 6.72 -26.10
CA ASP A 89 -9.95 5.29 -25.86
C ASP A 89 -8.72 4.39 -25.72
N TYR A 90 -7.55 4.82 -26.16
CA TYR A 90 -6.30 4.09 -25.93
C TYR A 90 -6.08 3.78 -24.44
N TYR A 91 -6.35 4.76 -23.55
CA TYR A 91 -6.17 4.58 -22.12
C TYR A 91 -7.20 3.61 -21.54
N TYR A 92 -8.45 3.66 -22.01
CA TYR A 92 -9.44 2.66 -21.65
C TYR A 92 -8.98 1.24 -22.06
N GLN A 93 -8.45 1.08 -23.27
CA GLN A 93 -7.91 -0.20 -23.74
C GLN A 93 -6.68 -0.65 -22.93
N ALA A 94 -5.83 0.28 -22.49
CA ALA A 94 -4.73 -0.03 -21.59
C ALA A 94 -5.24 -0.51 -20.21
N ALA A 95 -6.29 0.13 -19.67
CA ALA A 95 -6.95 -0.33 -18.45
C ALA A 95 -7.57 -1.73 -18.61
N THR A 96 -8.19 -2.03 -19.75
CA THR A 96 -8.75 -3.38 -19.99
C THR A 96 -7.68 -4.46 -20.03
N LYS A 97 -6.49 -4.19 -20.56
CA LYS A 97 -5.35 -5.14 -20.53
C LYS A 97 -4.92 -5.44 -19.08
N ALA A 98 -4.84 -4.41 -18.23
CA ALA A 98 -4.52 -4.62 -16.82
C ALA A 98 -5.59 -5.43 -16.09
N ALA A 99 -6.86 -5.16 -16.37
CA ALA A 99 -7.97 -5.93 -15.80
C ALA A 99 -8.00 -7.38 -16.28
N ASP A 100 -7.65 -7.63 -17.54
CA ASP A 100 -7.54 -8.99 -18.09
C ASP A 100 -6.46 -9.79 -17.36
N ALA A 101 -5.30 -9.18 -17.12
CA ALA A 101 -4.23 -9.82 -16.36
C ALA A 101 -4.66 -10.14 -14.92
N LEU A 102 -5.36 -9.23 -14.25
CA LEU A 102 -5.90 -9.47 -12.92
C LEU A 102 -6.98 -10.56 -12.92
N ALA A 103 -7.89 -10.54 -13.89
CA ALA A 103 -8.95 -11.55 -13.99
C ALA A 103 -8.40 -12.95 -14.27
N GLU A 104 -7.35 -13.07 -15.11
CA GLU A 104 -6.66 -14.34 -15.37
C GLU A 104 -5.95 -14.88 -14.12
N GLY A 105 -5.30 -14.00 -13.34
CA GLY A 105 -4.58 -14.36 -12.12
C GLY A 105 -5.44 -14.41 -10.85
N GLN A 106 -6.74 -14.19 -10.94
CA GLN A 106 -7.64 -14.25 -9.79
C GLN A 106 -7.72 -15.67 -9.24
N LEU A 107 -7.43 -15.83 -7.96
CA LEU A 107 -7.48 -17.12 -7.28
C LEU A 107 -8.92 -17.67 -7.24
N PRO A 108 -9.09 -19.00 -7.09
CA PRO A 108 -10.42 -19.60 -6.98
C PRO A 108 -11.29 -19.02 -5.86
N SER A 109 -10.67 -18.57 -4.76
CA SER A 109 -11.34 -17.88 -3.66
C SER A 109 -11.90 -16.51 -4.02
N GLY A 110 -11.42 -15.87 -5.10
CA GLY A 110 -11.88 -14.56 -5.55
C GLY A 110 -10.92 -13.40 -5.25
N GLY A 111 -9.92 -13.59 -4.40
CA GLY A 111 -8.88 -12.61 -4.13
C GLY A 111 -7.60 -12.86 -4.94
N TRP A 112 -6.54 -12.15 -4.57
CA TRP A 112 -5.22 -12.23 -5.22
C TRP A 112 -4.11 -12.47 -4.20
N HIS A 113 -2.98 -12.96 -4.74
CA HIS A 113 -1.69 -12.95 -4.07
C HIS A 113 -0.97 -11.62 -4.35
N TYR A 114 0.20 -11.36 -3.75
CA TYR A 114 1.01 -10.17 -4.02
C TYR A 114 1.41 -10.02 -5.50
N PHE A 115 1.56 -11.15 -6.18
CA PHE A 115 1.94 -11.22 -7.59
C PHE A 115 1.20 -12.35 -8.32
N ILE A 116 1.21 -12.28 -9.65
CA ILE A 116 0.75 -13.33 -10.54
C ILE A 116 1.94 -13.81 -11.37
N ASP A 117 2.17 -15.12 -11.44
CA ASP A 117 3.21 -15.72 -12.26
C ASP A 117 2.59 -16.50 -13.44
N PHE A 118 2.62 -15.91 -14.61
CA PHE A 118 2.14 -16.56 -15.83
C PHE A 118 3.03 -17.71 -16.32
N GLY A 119 4.21 -17.90 -15.70
CA GLY A 119 5.03 -19.11 -15.87
C GLY A 119 4.41 -20.38 -15.26
N GLY A 120 3.34 -20.21 -14.48
CA GLY A 120 2.54 -21.28 -13.90
C GLY A 120 3.09 -21.88 -12.60
N PRO A 121 2.42 -22.90 -12.05
CA PRO A 121 2.71 -23.39 -10.69
C PRO A 121 4.15 -23.84 -10.46
N ALA A 122 4.81 -24.43 -11.45
CA ALA A 122 6.20 -24.86 -11.32
C ALA A 122 7.17 -23.67 -11.23
N SER A 123 6.90 -22.59 -11.99
CA SER A 123 7.65 -21.33 -11.93
C SER A 123 7.49 -20.69 -10.55
N THR A 124 6.25 -20.54 -10.09
CA THR A 124 5.93 -20.00 -8.76
C THR A 124 6.61 -20.82 -7.65
N ALA A 125 6.54 -22.15 -7.70
CA ALA A 125 7.19 -23.00 -6.69
C ALA A 125 8.72 -22.82 -6.69
N LYS A 126 9.33 -22.68 -7.86
CA LYS A 126 10.76 -22.39 -7.98
C LYS A 126 11.10 -21.02 -7.40
N TRP A 127 10.28 -20.01 -7.64
CA TRP A 127 10.48 -18.67 -7.09
C TRP A 127 10.51 -18.70 -5.55
N TYR A 128 9.52 -19.37 -4.92
CA TYR A 128 9.50 -19.53 -3.47
C TYR A 128 10.67 -20.35 -2.92
N ALA A 129 11.11 -21.39 -3.65
CA ALA A 129 12.25 -22.21 -3.25
C ALA A 129 13.61 -21.50 -3.41
N THR A 130 13.65 -20.37 -4.08
CA THR A 130 14.88 -19.62 -4.39
C THR A 130 14.82 -18.18 -3.86
N ILE A 131 14.17 -17.26 -4.57
CA ILE A 131 14.13 -15.85 -4.19
C ILE A 131 13.33 -15.66 -2.89
N GLY A 132 12.10 -16.14 -2.84
CA GLY A 132 11.21 -15.95 -1.70
C GLY A 132 11.80 -16.49 -0.40
N LYS A 133 12.33 -17.71 -0.42
CA LYS A 133 12.97 -18.35 0.73
C LYS A 133 14.08 -17.52 1.38
N ASN A 134 14.77 -16.71 0.58
CA ASN A 134 15.85 -15.86 1.02
C ASN A 134 15.39 -14.42 1.31
N ALA A 135 14.10 -14.17 1.36
CA ALA A 135 13.55 -12.87 1.75
C ALA A 135 13.91 -12.58 3.20
N TRP A 136 14.73 -11.55 3.39
CA TRP A 136 15.37 -11.29 4.67
C TRP A 136 14.37 -10.98 5.81
N ARG A 137 13.49 -10.03 5.66
CA ARG A 137 12.53 -9.59 6.66
C ARG A 137 11.08 -9.70 6.20
N LEU A 138 10.89 -10.23 5.01
CA LEU A 138 9.59 -10.30 4.36
C LEU A 138 9.06 -11.74 4.50
N GLU A 139 8.62 -12.09 5.70
CA GLU A 139 8.12 -13.44 6.04
C GLU A 139 6.97 -13.88 5.14
N GLU A 140 6.17 -12.93 4.68
CA GLU A 140 5.06 -13.13 3.75
C GLU A 140 5.49 -13.72 2.41
N PHE A 141 6.75 -13.57 2.01
CA PHE A 141 7.32 -14.14 0.79
C PHE A 141 8.16 -15.40 1.01
N GLN A 142 8.49 -15.74 2.24
CA GLN A 142 9.32 -16.93 2.53
C GLN A 142 8.59 -18.24 2.30
N HIS A 143 7.27 -18.21 2.25
CA HIS A 143 6.42 -19.40 2.09
C HIS A 143 5.32 -19.18 1.06
N TYR A 144 5.00 -20.26 0.33
CA TYR A 144 3.84 -20.27 -0.53
C TYR A 144 2.58 -20.60 0.27
N TRP A 145 1.79 -19.61 0.57
CA TRP A 145 0.55 -19.75 1.35
C TRP A 145 -0.60 -20.39 0.57
N GLY A 146 -0.61 -20.24 -0.78
CA GLY A 146 -1.64 -20.82 -1.66
C GLY A 146 -3.02 -20.18 -1.55
N ASN A 147 -3.16 -19.07 -0.79
CA ASN A 147 -4.40 -18.33 -0.60
C ASN A 147 -4.22 -16.85 -0.95
N ALA A 148 -5.34 -16.12 -1.00
CA ALA A 148 -5.34 -14.68 -1.25
C ALA A 148 -4.92 -13.90 0.00
N THR A 149 -4.43 -12.67 -0.22
CA THR A 149 -4.06 -11.75 0.84
C THR A 149 -4.74 -10.39 0.69
N PHE A 150 -5.11 -9.78 1.81
CA PHE A 150 -5.53 -8.38 1.89
C PHE A 150 -4.36 -7.44 2.21
N ASP A 151 -3.21 -8.01 2.56
CA ASP A 151 -2.01 -7.26 2.94
C ASP A 151 -1.59 -6.26 1.86
N ASP A 152 -1.08 -5.11 2.27
CA ASP A 152 -0.61 -4.05 1.37
C ASP A 152 -1.61 -3.68 0.25
N ALA A 153 -2.89 -3.70 0.53
CA ALA A 153 -3.97 -3.35 -0.38
C ALA A 153 -4.01 -4.15 -1.71
N GLY A 154 -3.25 -5.24 -1.85
CA GLY A 154 -3.16 -5.99 -3.10
C GLY A 154 -4.52 -6.43 -3.65
N THR A 155 -5.23 -7.28 -2.90
CA THR A 155 -6.60 -7.68 -3.29
C THR A 155 -7.56 -6.49 -3.32
N SER A 156 -7.47 -5.58 -2.35
CA SER A 156 -8.38 -4.46 -2.21
C SER A 156 -8.33 -3.50 -3.39
N GLU A 157 -7.14 -3.11 -3.82
CA GLU A 157 -6.99 -2.22 -4.97
C GLU A 157 -7.38 -2.90 -6.28
N ALA A 158 -7.04 -4.18 -6.44
CA ALA A 158 -7.42 -4.94 -7.63
C ALA A 158 -8.96 -5.00 -7.79
N MET A 159 -9.71 -5.25 -6.70
CA MET A 159 -11.17 -5.30 -6.77
C MET A 159 -11.81 -3.91 -6.92
N GLN A 160 -11.25 -2.85 -6.33
CA GLN A 160 -11.68 -1.47 -6.54
C GLN A 160 -11.47 -1.06 -8.00
N PHE A 161 -10.35 -1.44 -8.59
CA PHE A 161 -10.10 -1.19 -10.01
C PHE A 161 -11.09 -1.94 -10.92
N LEU A 162 -11.34 -3.23 -10.67
CA LEU A 162 -12.33 -3.99 -11.45
C LEU A 162 -13.74 -3.40 -11.33
N LEU A 163 -14.13 -2.93 -10.14
CA LEU A 163 -15.39 -2.23 -9.94
C LEU A 163 -15.46 -0.96 -10.79
N ARG A 164 -14.43 -0.12 -10.72
CA ARG A 164 -14.35 1.14 -11.45
C ARG A 164 -14.39 0.91 -12.96
N LEU A 165 -13.63 -0.07 -13.47
CA LEU A 165 -13.63 -0.42 -14.89
C LEU A 165 -14.99 -0.96 -15.35
N TYR A 166 -15.64 -1.82 -14.53
CA TYR A 166 -16.95 -2.35 -14.86
C TYR A 166 -18.01 -1.25 -14.99
N VAL A 167 -18.07 -0.29 -14.05
CA VAL A 167 -19.07 0.76 -14.09
C VAL A 167 -18.82 1.78 -15.20
N GLU A 168 -17.61 1.88 -15.74
CA GLU A 168 -17.27 2.79 -16.82
C GLU A 168 -18.04 2.52 -18.11
N LYS A 169 -18.10 1.26 -18.55
CA LYS A 169 -18.81 0.86 -19.77
C LYS A 169 -19.76 -0.35 -19.59
N HIS A 170 -19.90 -0.85 -18.38
CA HIS A 170 -20.72 -2.04 -18.05
C HIS A 170 -20.36 -3.27 -18.91
N ASP A 171 -19.07 -3.45 -19.24
CA ASP A 171 -18.64 -4.62 -19.99
C ASP A 171 -18.86 -5.90 -19.16
N ALA A 172 -19.76 -6.75 -19.66
CA ALA A 172 -20.16 -7.99 -18.99
C ALA A 172 -18.98 -8.95 -18.70
N LYS A 173 -17.86 -8.81 -19.42
CA LYS A 173 -16.63 -9.59 -19.20
C LYS A 173 -16.09 -9.44 -17.78
N TYR A 174 -16.19 -8.25 -17.19
CA TYR A 174 -15.62 -7.95 -15.87
C TYR A 174 -16.59 -8.21 -14.70
N LEU A 175 -17.84 -8.51 -14.99
CA LEU A 175 -18.83 -8.82 -13.94
C LEU A 175 -18.50 -10.09 -13.14
N PRO A 176 -18.13 -11.24 -13.77
CA PRO A 176 -17.79 -12.45 -13.02
C PRO A 176 -16.59 -12.30 -12.09
N PRO A 177 -15.42 -11.73 -12.50
CA PRO A 177 -14.30 -11.53 -11.59
C PRO A 177 -14.64 -10.52 -10.47
N LEU A 178 -15.42 -9.47 -10.76
CA LEU A 178 -15.90 -8.54 -9.73
C LEU A 178 -16.81 -9.22 -8.70
N GLN A 179 -17.75 -10.06 -9.14
CA GLN A 179 -18.61 -10.81 -8.23
C GLN A 179 -17.84 -11.79 -7.36
N LYS A 180 -16.83 -12.48 -7.92
CA LYS A 180 -15.94 -13.32 -7.13
C LYS A 180 -15.19 -12.52 -6.05
N ALA A 181 -14.69 -11.33 -6.41
CA ALA A 181 -14.00 -10.45 -5.46
C ALA A 181 -14.94 -9.96 -4.36
N LEU A 182 -16.18 -9.58 -4.70
CA LEU A 182 -17.19 -9.23 -3.70
C LEU A 182 -17.47 -10.40 -2.75
N ASN A 183 -17.71 -11.60 -3.29
CA ASN A 183 -17.97 -12.78 -2.47
C ASN A 183 -16.77 -13.08 -1.56
N PHE A 184 -15.53 -12.94 -2.07
CA PHE A 184 -14.33 -13.11 -1.28
C PHE A 184 -14.31 -12.19 -0.05
N VAL A 185 -14.63 -10.90 -0.21
CA VAL A 185 -14.68 -9.95 0.91
C VAL A 185 -15.79 -10.32 1.90
N LEU A 186 -16.97 -10.69 1.42
CA LEU A 186 -18.11 -11.04 2.27
C LEU A 186 -17.88 -12.35 3.05
N GLU A 187 -17.34 -13.37 2.39
CA GLU A 187 -17.11 -14.70 2.98
C GLU A 187 -15.92 -14.72 3.95
N SER A 188 -14.90 -13.87 3.71
CA SER A 188 -13.74 -13.77 4.59
C SER A 188 -13.99 -12.93 5.84
N GLN A 189 -15.07 -12.16 5.91
CA GLN A 189 -15.39 -11.36 7.08
C GLN A 189 -15.84 -12.23 8.25
N TYR A 190 -15.18 -12.09 9.39
CA TYR A 190 -15.57 -12.75 10.63
C TYR A 190 -16.92 -12.22 11.16
N PRO A 191 -17.66 -13.03 11.93
CA PRO A 191 -18.95 -12.59 12.52
C PRO A 191 -18.85 -11.33 13.39
N ASN A 192 -17.67 -11.08 14.00
CA ASN A 192 -17.42 -9.87 14.80
C ASN A 192 -17.16 -8.62 13.97
N GLY A 193 -17.00 -8.75 12.63
CA GLY A 193 -16.82 -7.65 11.68
C GLY A 193 -15.40 -7.49 11.15
N GLY A 194 -14.40 -8.15 11.72
CA GLY A 194 -13.01 -8.08 11.27
C GLY A 194 -12.70 -8.96 10.07
N TRP A 195 -11.56 -8.75 9.45
CA TRP A 195 -11.01 -9.59 8.38
C TRP A 195 -9.65 -10.17 8.76
N PRO A 196 -9.35 -11.41 8.29
CA PRO A 196 -8.01 -11.95 8.38
C PRO A 196 -7.06 -11.23 7.42
N GLN A 197 -5.75 -11.41 7.62
CA GLN A 197 -4.79 -10.97 6.62
C GLN A 197 -4.87 -11.81 5.34
N ARG A 198 -5.13 -13.13 5.49
CA ARG A 198 -5.24 -14.08 4.37
C ARG A 198 -6.47 -14.96 4.46
N TYR A 199 -7.05 -15.27 3.28
CA TYR A 199 -8.23 -16.13 3.19
C TYR A 199 -8.20 -16.97 1.89
N PRO A 200 -8.76 -18.21 1.88
CA PRO A 200 -9.27 -18.95 3.03
C PRO A 200 -8.17 -19.33 4.00
N ALA A 201 -8.53 -19.59 5.26
CA ALA A 201 -7.59 -20.10 6.24
C ALA A 201 -6.96 -21.41 5.74
N THR A 202 -5.66 -21.49 5.74
CA THR A 202 -4.93 -22.71 5.38
C THR A 202 -4.50 -23.44 6.65
N LYS A 203 -4.57 -24.76 6.63
CA LYS A 203 -3.91 -25.59 7.66
C LYS A 203 -2.42 -25.68 7.32
N PHE A 204 -1.77 -24.54 7.24
CA PHE A 204 -0.35 -24.52 6.98
C PHE A 204 0.38 -24.94 8.25
N PRO A 205 1.32 -25.90 8.19
CA PRO A 205 2.08 -26.31 9.38
C PRO A 205 3.12 -25.26 9.78
N TYR A 206 3.00 -24.05 9.20
CA TYR A 206 3.92 -22.98 9.45
C TYR A 206 3.67 -22.40 10.84
N ILE A 207 4.53 -22.82 11.74
CA ILE A 207 4.68 -22.21 13.05
C ILE A 207 5.99 -21.45 12.98
N ASP A 208 5.90 -20.16 12.70
CA ASP A 208 7.11 -19.36 12.69
C ASP A 208 7.57 -19.14 14.12
N HIS A 209 8.78 -19.65 14.41
CA HIS A 209 9.40 -19.52 15.73
C HIS A 209 8.47 -19.94 16.89
N GLY A 210 7.64 -20.95 16.68
CA GLY A 210 6.71 -21.47 17.69
C GLY A 210 5.44 -20.67 17.91
N LYS A 211 5.14 -19.67 17.07
CA LYS A 211 3.90 -18.89 17.14
C LYS A 211 2.83 -19.46 16.23
N PRO A 212 1.54 -19.31 16.59
CA PRO A 212 0.44 -19.72 15.73
C PRO A 212 0.39 -18.88 14.46
N ASP A 213 -0.31 -19.40 13.44
CA ASP A 213 -0.59 -18.67 12.20
C ASP A 213 -1.31 -17.35 12.46
N TYR A 214 -0.58 -16.26 12.28
CA TYR A 214 -1.08 -14.88 12.44
C TYR A 214 -1.97 -14.43 11.28
N THR A 215 -1.91 -15.11 10.14
CA THR A 215 -2.63 -14.66 8.93
C THR A 215 -4.13 -14.83 9.06
N SER A 216 -4.60 -15.58 10.05
CA SER A 216 -6.01 -15.73 10.43
C SER A 216 -6.49 -14.71 11.48
N PHE A 217 -5.62 -13.85 11.98
CA PHE A 217 -5.99 -12.83 12.97
C PHE A 217 -6.74 -11.66 12.32
N ILE A 218 -7.58 -10.97 13.10
CA ILE A 218 -8.22 -9.73 12.68
C ILE A 218 -7.12 -8.68 12.48
N THR A 219 -7.04 -8.10 11.31
CA THR A 219 -5.89 -7.29 10.87
C THR A 219 -6.29 -5.84 10.65
N PHE A 220 -5.61 -4.92 11.35
CA PHE A 220 -5.62 -3.48 11.08
C PHE A 220 -4.34 -3.02 10.36
N ASN A 221 -3.28 -3.83 10.41
CA ASN A 221 -2.06 -3.53 9.67
C ASN A 221 -2.38 -3.34 8.19
N ASP A 222 -1.66 -2.42 7.53
CA ASP A 222 -1.78 -2.11 6.11
C ASP A 222 -3.24 -1.77 5.67
N ASP A 223 -4.00 -1.20 6.62
CA ASP A 223 -5.40 -0.77 6.46
C ASP A 223 -6.35 -1.85 5.91
N VAL A 224 -6.09 -3.12 6.19
CA VAL A 224 -6.90 -4.25 5.68
C VAL A 224 -8.40 -4.03 5.92
N ALA A 225 -8.77 -3.61 7.11
CA ALA A 225 -10.18 -3.37 7.43
C ALA A 225 -10.73 -2.14 6.70
N GLY A 226 -9.98 -1.03 6.65
CA GLY A 226 -10.40 0.21 6.00
C GLY A 226 -10.56 0.06 4.49
N GLU A 227 -9.63 -0.62 3.83
CA GLU A 227 -9.71 -0.87 2.39
C GLU A 227 -10.91 -1.75 2.01
N ASN A 228 -11.23 -2.78 2.80
CA ASN A 228 -12.41 -3.59 2.57
C ASN A 228 -13.71 -2.80 2.79
N ILE A 229 -13.78 -1.97 3.81
CA ILE A 229 -14.91 -1.04 4.03
C ILE A 229 -15.06 -0.10 2.84
N ARG A 230 -13.97 0.49 2.35
CA ARG A 230 -13.95 1.38 1.18
C ARG A 230 -14.54 0.70 -0.05
N PHE A 231 -14.07 -0.51 -0.36
CA PHE A 231 -14.60 -1.27 -1.50
C PHE A 231 -16.09 -1.56 -1.36
N LEU A 232 -16.55 -2.01 -0.20
CA LEU A 232 -17.96 -2.30 0.03
C LEU A 232 -18.85 -1.05 -0.08
N ILE A 233 -18.38 0.11 0.40
CA ILE A 233 -19.07 1.39 0.24
C ILE A 233 -19.14 1.79 -1.23
N GLN A 234 -18.03 1.73 -1.97
CA GLN A 234 -18.01 2.02 -3.40
C GLN A 234 -18.94 1.08 -4.17
N TYR A 235 -18.94 -0.20 -3.83
CA TYR A 235 -19.84 -1.18 -4.44
C TYR A 235 -21.32 -0.84 -4.17
N TYR A 236 -21.67 -0.52 -2.92
CA TYR A 236 -23.02 -0.05 -2.56
C TYR A 236 -23.40 1.23 -3.33
N GLN A 237 -22.50 2.19 -3.38
CA GLN A 237 -22.70 3.49 -4.03
C GLN A 237 -23.16 3.34 -5.49
N VAL A 238 -22.52 2.46 -6.26
CA VAL A 238 -22.80 2.29 -7.69
C VAL A 238 -23.86 1.25 -8.00
N THR A 239 -24.08 0.26 -7.12
CA THR A 239 -25.04 -0.84 -7.37
C THR A 239 -26.34 -0.70 -6.62
N GLY A 240 -26.33 -0.06 -5.44
CA GLY A 240 -27.43 -0.06 -4.49
C GLY A 240 -27.66 -1.41 -3.81
N ASP A 241 -26.70 -2.33 -3.86
CA ASP A 241 -26.83 -3.67 -3.29
C ASP A 241 -26.77 -3.62 -1.76
N THR A 242 -27.94 -3.78 -1.14
CA THR A 242 -28.08 -3.69 0.32
C THR A 242 -27.45 -4.84 1.09
N ARG A 243 -27.04 -5.93 0.44
CA ARG A 243 -26.36 -7.07 1.10
C ARG A 243 -25.05 -6.67 1.77
N VAL A 244 -24.41 -5.59 1.29
CA VAL A 244 -23.14 -5.12 1.83
C VAL A 244 -23.28 -4.20 3.05
N LEU A 245 -24.47 -3.70 3.36
CA LEU A 245 -24.69 -2.71 4.43
C LEU A 245 -24.38 -3.27 5.82
N ASP A 246 -24.91 -4.47 6.15
CA ASP A 246 -24.60 -5.10 7.43
C ASP A 246 -23.10 -5.44 7.58
N PRO A 247 -22.42 -6.03 6.59
CA PRO A 247 -20.96 -6.16 6.58
C PRO A 247 -20.20 -4.85 6.82
N ILE A 248 -20.60 -3.74 6.19
CA ILE A 248 -20.00 -2.42 6.40
C ILE A 248 -20.15 -1.98 7.87
N HIS A 249 -21.37 -2.04 8.40
CA HIS A 249 -21.62 -1.60 9.78
C HIS A 249 -20.88 -2.45 10.81
N ARG A 250 -20.85 -3.78 10.64
CA ARG A 250 -20.08 -4.66 11.52
C ARG A 250 -18.58 -4.35 11.47
N ALA A 251 -18.08 -4.03 10.29
CA ALA A 251 -16.67 -3.67 10.11
C ALA A 251 -16.32 -2.32 10.75
N MET A 252 -17.19 -1.34 10.68
CA MET A 252 -17.01 -0.08 11.41
C MET A 252 -17.01 -0.31 12.92
N ASP A 253 -17.88 -1.20 13.40
CA ASP A 253 -18.00 -1.50 14.83
C ASP A 253 -16.77 -2.21 15.40
N ILE A 254 -15.99 -2.95 14.60
CA ILE A 254 -14.79 -3.63 15.09
C ILE A 254 -13.75 -2.64 15.61
N TYR A 255 -13.65 -1.44 15.03
CA TYR A 255 -12.76 -0.39 15.51
C TYR A 255 -13.11 0.06 16.93
N VAL A 256 -14.40 0.20 17.22
CA VAL A 256 -14.87 0.54 18.58
C VAL A 256 -14.64 -0.61 19.55
N LYS A 257 -14.95 -1.85 19.13
CA LYS A 257 -14.84 -3.05 19.99
C LYS A 257 -13.40 -3.41 20.35
N THR A 258 -12.44 -3.07 19.51
CA THR A 258 -11.02 -3.43 19.69
C THR A 258 -10.21 -2.32 20.35
N GLN A 259 -10.77 -1.11 20.50
CA GLN A 259 -10.10 -0.05 21.25
C GLN A 259 -9.80 -0.52 22.67
N GLN A 260 -8.56 -0.37 23.10
CA GLN A 260 -8.20 -0.72 24.46
C GLN A 260 -8.77 0.27 25.47
N PRO A 261 -9.06 -0.14 26.70
CA PRO A 261 -9.57 0.77 27.72
C PRO A 261 -8.50 1.79 28.15
N ALA A 262 -8.96 2.94 28.66
CA ALA A 262 -8.08 3.90 29.32
C ALA A 262 -7.32 3.24 30.49
N PRO A 263 -6.06 3.62 30.76
CA PRO A 263 -5.35 4.76 30.20
C PRO A 263 -4.63 4.48 28.87
N GLN A 264 -4.67 3.27 28.32
CA GLN A 264 -3.97 2.86 27.11
C GLN A 264 -4.93 2.71 25.92
N ALA A 265 -5.71 3.75 25.62
CA ALA A 265 -6.85 3.73 24.71
C ALA A 265 -6.47 3.68 23.21
N GLY A 266 -5.49 2.85 22.84
CA GLY A 266 -5.01 2.65 21.48
C GLY A 266 -5.39 1.30 20.90
N TRP A 267 -4.75 0.96 19.78
CA TRP A 267 -4.94 -0.31 19.05
C TRP A 267 -3.61 -1.01 18.78
N GLY A 268 -3.65 -2.35 18.73
CA GLY A 268 -2.58 -3.19 18.19
C GLY A 268 -2.68 -3.34 16.67
N LEU A 269 -1.68 -3.97 16.04
CA LEU A 269 -1.69 -4.28 14.61
C LEU A 269 -2.73 -5.34 14.27
N GLN A 270 -2.85 -6.34 15.11
CA GLN A 270 -3.75 -7.48 14.92
C GLN A 270 -4.43 -7.87 16.22
N TYR A 271 -5.52 -8.63 16.07
CA TYR A 271 -6.32 -9.13 17.19
C TYR A 271 -6.68 -10.59 16.98
N THR A 272 -6.62 -11.35 18.05
CA THR A 272 -7.21 -12.70 18.08
C THR A 272 -8.73 -12.61 17.87
N LEU A 273 -9.38 -13.74 17.57
CA LEU A 273 -10.83 -13.76 17.35
C LEU A 273 -11.65 -13.39 18.60
N ASP A 274 -11.07 -13.50 19.78
CA ASP A 274 -11.65 -13.03 21.05
C ASP A 274 -11.27 -11.56 21.36
N LEU A 275 -10.82 -10.81 20.35
CA LEU A 275 -10.57 -9.36 20.38
C LEU A 275 -9.45 -8.93 21.33
N LYS A 276 -8.44 -9.77 21.53
CA LYS A 276 -7.24 -9.39 22.28
C LYS A 276 -6.13 -8.95 21.32
N PRO A 277 -5.40 -7.86 21.64
CA PRO A 277 -4.23 -7.48 20.85
C PRO A 277 -3.25 -8.63 20.73
N SER A 278 -2.68 -8.83 19.54
CA SER A 278 -1.74 -9.88 19.24
C SER A 278 -0.57 -9.36 18.41
N GLY A 279 0.56 -10.04 18.52
CA GLY A 279 1.63 -9.92 17.53
C GLY A 279 1.25 -10.67 16.25
N ALA A 280 2.00 -10.40 15.20
CA ALA A 280 1.83 -11.06 13.91
C ALA A 280 3.14 -11.72 13.46
N ARG A 281 3.83 -11.18 12.47
CA ARG A 281 5.14 -11.65 12.04
C ARG A 281 6.12 -11.68 13.21
N THR A 282 7.22 -12.41 13.08
CA THR A 282 8.20 -12.57 14.18
C THR A 282 8.76 -11.26 14.70
N TYR A 283 8.77 -10.22 13.85
CA TYR A 283 9.22 -8.87 14.20
C TYR A 283 8.08 -7.90 14.58
N GLU A 284 6.86 -8.39 14.75
CA GLU A 284 5.69 -7.62 15.17
C GLU A 284 5.23 -8.08 16.55
N PRO A 285 5.69 -7.41 17.61
CA PRO A 285 5.36 -7.81 18.97
C PRO A 285 3.89 -7.57 19.31
N THR A 286 3.38 -8.33 20.28
CA THR A 286 2.10 -8.02 20.92
C THR A 286 2.23 -6.70 21.67
N ALA A 287 1.66 -5.64 21.12
CA ALA A 287 1.85 -4.27 21.58
C ALA A 287 0.65 -3.38 21.22
N ILE A 288 0.54 -2.22 21.85
CA ILE A 288 -0.27 -1.12 21.33
C ILE A 288 0.61 -0.26 20.45
N VAL A 289 0.06 0.19 19.32
CA VAL A 289 0.84 0.71 18.20
C VAL A 289 0.38 2.13 17.87
N THR A 290 1.32 3.07 17.88
CA THR A 290 0.99 4.50 17.75
C THR A 290 0.44 4.88 16.38
N HIS A 291 1.04 4.40 15.29
CA HIS A 291 0.54 4.72 13.94
C HIS A 291 -0.79 4.03 13.63
N THR A 292 -1.00 2.79 14.08
CA THR A 292 -2.30 2.11 13.95
C THR A 292 -3.38 2.85 14.76
N THR A 293 -3.04 3.32 15.96
CA THR A 293 -3.96 4.13 16.76
C THR A 293 -4.33 5.43 16.04
N TYR A 294 -3.34 6.12 15.45
CA TYR A 294 -3.57 7.33 14.67
C TYR A 294 -4.49 7.06 13.48
N ALA A 295 -4.19 6.06 12.65
CA ALA A 295 -4.99 5.69 11.49
C ALA A 295 -6.41 5.25 11.89
N ASN A 296 -6.56 4.47 12.97
CA ASN A 296 -7.88 4.05 13.43
C ASN A 296 -8.72 5.23 13.95
N VAL A 297 -8.10 6.24 14.54
CA VAL A 297 -8.82 7.48 14.89
C VAL A 297 -9.27 8.23 13.63
N GLU A 298 -8.44 8.34 12.59
CA GLU A 298 -8.86 8.91 11.31
C GLU A 298 -10.05 8.15 10.72
N GLN A 299 -10.04 6.81 10.79
CA GLN A 299 -11.16 5.98 10.34
C GLN A 299 -12.43 6.22 11.19
N LEU A 300 -12.32 6.32 12.50
CA LEU A 300 -13.48 6.64 13.36
C LEU A 300 -14.11 8.00 13.00
N LEU A 301 -13.28 9.01 12.72
CA LEU A 301 -13.76 10.32 12.26
C LEU A 301 -14.45 10.20 10.90
N ASN A 302 -13.92 9.38 10.01
CA ASN A 302 -14.53 9.09 8.71
C ASN A 302 -15.87 8.34 8.87
N PHE A 303 -15.97 7.38 9.79
CA PHE A 303 -17.23 6.67 10.05
C PHE A 303 -18.31 7.59 10.60
N TYR A 304 -17.94 8.59 11.43
CA TYR A 304 -18.89 9.63 11.82
C TYR A 304 -19.36 10.45 10.60
N ARG A 305 -18.47 10.84 9.68
CA ARG A 305 -18.85 11.52 8.42
C ARG A 305 -19.76 10.65 7.54
N LEU A 306 -19.60 9.33 7.59
CA LEU A 306 -20.42 8.41 6.80
C LEU A 306 -21.78 8.13 7.42
N THR A 307 -21.89 8.08 8.75
CA THR A 307 -23.08 7.59 9.45
C THR A 307 -23.82 8.66 10.26
N GLY A 308 -23.10 9.65 10.78
CA GLY A 308 -23.60 10.57 11.80
C GLY A 308 -23.75 9.91 13.20
N ASP A 309 -23.23 8.68 13.39
CA ASP A 309 -23.37 7.98 14.65
C ASP A 309 -22.28 8.40 15.64
N ALA A 310 -22.68 9.07 16.73
CA ALA A 310 -21.79 9.61 17.75
C ALA A 310 -20.94 8.54 18.46
N LYS A 311 -21.29 7.24 18.37
CA LYS A 311 -20.46 6.17 18.95
C LYS A 311 -19.04 6.17 18.41
N PHE A 312 -18.84 6.59 17.16
CA PHE A 312 -17.52 6.66 16.53
C PHE A 312 -16.65 7.80 17.06
N LEU A 313 -17.25 8.82 17.68
CA LEU A 313 -16.50 9.89 18.35
C LEU A 313 -16.18 9.59 19.82
N ALA A 314 -16.90 8.65 20.44
CA ALA A 314 -16.86 8.46 21.89
C ALA A 314 -15.47 8.08 22.44
N GLY A 315 -14.74 7.22 21.73
CA GLY A 315 -13.40 6.76 22.13
C GLY A 315 -12.25 7.66 21.71
N VAL A 316 -12.50 8.60 20.80
CA VAL A 316 -11.45 9.43 20.18
C VAL A 316 -10.67 10.28 21.18
N PRO A 317 -11.30 11.00 22.16
CA PRO A 317 -10.55 11.79 23.13
C PRO A 317 -9.51 10.97 23.90
N ALA A 318 -9.91 9.79 24.37
CA ALA A 318 -9.01 8.92 25.14
C ALA A 318 -7.81 8.44 24.30
N ALA A 319 -8.02 8.14 23.00
CA ALA A 319 -6.94 7.77 22.09
C ALA A 319 -5.97 8.93 21.81
N LEU A 320 -6.51 10.15 21.60
CA LEU A 320 -5.70 11.34 21.39
C LEU A 320 -4.87 11.70 22.64
N ASP A 321 -5.46 11.57 23.83
CA ASP A 321 -4.76 11.84 25.09
C ASP A 321 -3.68 10.78 25.36
N TRP A 322 -3.96 9.51 25.05
CA TRP A 322 -2.96 8.47 25.11
C TRP A 322 -1.79 8.73 24.17
N LEU A 323 -2.05 9.05 22.89
CA LEU A 323 -0.98 9.40 21.93
C LEU A 323 -0.13 10.56 22.44
N GLU A 324 -0.74 11.62 23.01
CA GLU A 324 0.02 12.72 23.58
C GLU A 324 0.93 12.28 24.74
N SER A 325 0.44 11.35 25.58
CA SER A 325 1.16 10.87 26.77
C SER A 325 2.37 9.98 26.46
N VAL A 326 2.44 9.39 25.25
CA VAL A 326 3.49 8.42 24.88
C VAL A 326 4.53 9.00 23.93
N LYS A 327 4.58 10.30 23.75
CA LYS A 327 5.65 10.97 23.00
C LYS A 327 7.02 10.65 23.59
N SER A 328 7.97 10.37 22.70
CA SER A 328 9.36 10.16 23.09
C SER A 328 9.97 11.43 23.68
N PRO A 329 10.89 11.31 24.63
CA PRO A 329 11.72 12.42 25.07
C PRO A 329 12.46 13.08 23.91
N PRO A 330 12.74 14.40 23.96
CA PRO A 330 13.36 15.13 22.87
C PRO A 330 14.70 14.55 22.38
N GLU A 331 15.48 13.96 23.26
CA GLU A 331 16.77 13.32 22.95
C GLU A 331 16.65 12.07 22.06
N LEU A 332 15.48 11.44 22.00
CA LEU A 332 15.20 10.31 21.13
C LEU A 332 14.54 10.73 19.81
N ASN A 333 14.25 12.02 19.65
CA ASN A 333 13.64 12.53 18.42
C ASN A 333 14.65 12.50 17.27
N LYS A 334 14.33 11.74 16.22
CA LYS A 334 15.10 11.67 14.98
C LYS A 334 14.22 12.10 13.81
N ASP A 335 14.67 13.08 13.04
CA ASP A 335 14.00 13.51 11.81
C ASP A 335 12.52 13.83 11.97
N GLY A 336 12.12 14.45 13.11
CA GLY A 336 10.73 14.77 13.41
C GLY A 336 9.86 13.58 13.85
N LYS A 337 10.43 12.38 13.96
CA LYS A 337 9.73 11.19 14.43
C LYS A 337 9.77 11.15 15.96
N THR A 338 8.64 11.43 16.59
CA THR A 338 8.52 11.66 18.04
C THR A 338 7.71 10.60 18.77
N TYR A 339 7.18 9.60 18.07
CA TYR A 339 6.36 8.55 18.69
C TYR A 339 7.03 7.19 18.55
N PRO A 340 7.24 6.43 19.63
CA PRO A 340 7.68 5.04 19.50
C PRO A 340 6.60 4.23 18.77
N THR A 341 7.04 3.29 17.94
CA THR A 341 6.11 2.47 17.14
C THR A 341 5.31 1.54 18.02
N PHE A 342 5.98 0.75 18.87
CA PHE A 342 5.38 -0.28 19.71
C PHE A 342 5.49 0.10 21.20
N LEU A 343 4.42 -0.15 21.93
CA LEU A 343 4.32 0.11 23.36
C LEU A 343 3.79 -1.12 24.09
N GLU A 344 4.49 -1.50 25.16
CA GLU A 344 4.13 -2.63 26.00
C GLU A 344 2.74 -2.44 26.61
N ILE A 345 1.92 -3.49 26.51
CA ILE A 345 0.55 -3.47 27.05
C ILE A 345 0.59 -3.33 28.56
N GLY A 346 -0.19 -2.41 29.08
CA GLY A 346 -0.33 -2.15 30.52
C GLY A 346 0.73 -1.22 31.12
N THR A 347 1.87 -0.99 30.46
CA THR A 347 2.96 -0.16 31.02
C THR A 347 3.33 1.06 30.19
N ASN A 348 2.97 1.11 28.91
CA ASN A 348 3.41 2.12 27.93
C ASN A 348 4.95 2.21 27.75
N LYS A 349 5.71 1.20 28.15
CA LYS A 349 7.14 1.18 27.86
C LYS A 349 7.38 0.96 26.37
N PRO A 350 8.23 1.76 25.72
CA PRO A 350 8.60 1.53 24.34
C PRO A 350 9.25 0.15 24.15
N LEU A 351 8.86 -0.53 23.09
CA LEU A 351 9.41 -1.80 22.65
C LEU A 351 10.12 -1.59 21.31
N TYR A 352 11.36 -2.07 21.22
CA TYR A 352 12.18 -1.99 20.03
C TYR A 352 12.53 -3.38 19.54
N VAL A 353 12.43 -3.57 18.23
CA VAL A 353 12.65 -4.87 17.61
C VAL A 353 14.06 -4.96 17.06
N HIS A 354 14.69 -6.06 17.33
CA HIS A 354 16.06 -6.38 16.93
C HIS A 354 16.13 -7.74 16.25
N ARG A 355 17.21 -7.97 15.52
CA ARG A 355 17.53 -9.25 14.92
C ARG A 355 18.95 -9.66 15.25
N ARG A 356 19.19 -10.94 15.41
CA ARG A 356 20.50 -11.59 15.39
C ARG A 356 20.47 -12.79 14.44
N GLY A 357 21.63 -13.18 13.93
CA GLY A 357 21.76 -14.26 12.97
C GLY A 357 21.29 -13.88 11.56
N SER A 358 21.35 -14.84 10.66
CA SER A 358 20.83 -14.73 9.30
C SER A 358 19.39 -15.24 9.26
N ASP A 359 18.50 -14.49 8.65
CA ASP A 359 17.07 -14.84 8.57
C ASP A 359 16.82 -16.22 7.92
N VAL A 360 17.59 -16.57 6.90
CA VAL A 360 17.44 -17.84 6.17
C VAL A 360 17.84 -19.06 6.99
N VAL A 361 18.79 -18.93 7.90
CA VAL A 361 19.41 -20.09 8.58
C VAL A 361 19.16 -20.10 10.08
N ASN A 362 19.40 -18.98 10.74
CA ASN A 362 19.42 -18.87 12.20
C ASN A 362 18.94 -17.50 12.69
N GLY A 363 18.18 -16.80 11.87
CA GLY A 363 17.64 -15.51 12.24
C GLY A 363 16.71 -15.62 13.44
N GLU A 364 16.92 -14.73 14.40
CA GLU A 364 16.10 -14.59 15.58
C GLU A 364 15.73 -13.14 15.80
N TYR A 365 14.44 -12.87 15.89
CA TYR A 365 13.92 -11.57 16.28
C TYR A 365 13.69 -11.53 17.78
N TYR A 366 14.06 -10.44 18.42
CA TYR A 366 13.81 -10.22 19.83
C TYR A 366 13.41 -8.77 20.09
N VAL A 367 12.85 -8.52 21.24
CA VAL A 367 12.28 -7.22 21.62
C VAL A 367 12.82 -6.81 22.97
N ASP A 368 13.27 -5.56 23.07
CA ASP A 368 13.70 -4.98 24.34
C ASP A 368 13.41 -3.44 24.38
N GLY A 369 13.90 -2.76 25.41
CA GLY A 369 13.75 -1.31 25.58
C GLY A 369 14.89 -0.46 25.02
N ASN A 370 15.82 -1.05 24.25
CA ASN A 370 16.97 -0.33 23.71
C ASN A 370 16.67 0.25 22.31
N PRO A 371 16.67 1.57 22.10
CA PRO A 371 16.39 2.16 20.80
C PRO A 371 17.57 2.09 19.80
N ALA A 372 18.73 1.55 20.18
CA ALA A 372 19.90 1.45 19.31
C ALA A 372 19.87 0.15 18.47
N ASN A 373 20.37 0.22 17.24
CA ASN A 373 20.54 -0.93 16.34
C ASN A 373 19.24 -1.74 16.09
N THR A 374 18.14 -1.03 15.94
CA THR A 374 16.83 -1.65 15.74
C THR A 374 16.62 -2.08 14.31
N LEU A 375 15.73 -3.04 14.11
CA LEU A 375 15.23 -3.43 12.80
C LEU A 375 14.53 -2.25 12.11
N GLY A 376 14.90 -1.98 10.85
CA GLY A 376 14.41 -0.80 10.13
C GLY A 376 13.02 -0.93 9.52
N HIS A 377 12.40 -2.11 9.53
CA HIS A 377 11.18 -2.39 8.77
C HIS A 377 10.04 -1.40 9.09
N TYR A 378 9.51 -1.40 10.30
CA TYR A 378 8.47 -0.46 10.67
C TYR A 378 8.98 0.88 11.21
N SER A 379 10.27 1.13 11.21
CA SER A 379 10.90 2.22 11.95
C SER A 379 10.60 2.15 13.46
N SER A 380 11.58 2.45 14.29
CA SER A 380 11.40 2.46 15.76
C SER A 380 10.54 3.64 16.23
N PHE A 381 10.46 4.68 15.40
CA PHE A 381 9.74 5.91 15.69
C PHE A 381 8.89 6.35 14.50
N ARG A 382 7.78 7.03 14.80
CA ARG A 382 6.81 7.55 13.82
C ARG A 382 6.68 9.07 13.91
N HIS A 383 6.35 9.67 12.77
CA HIS A 383 5.81 11.03 12.72
C HIS A 383 4.29 10.94 12.67
N LEU A 384 3.60 11.63 13.60
CA LEU A 384 2.14 11.72 13.65
C LEU A 384 1.74 13.18 13.81
N ASP A 385 0.87 13.68 12.93
CA ASP A 385 0.32 15.04 13.05
C ASP A 385 -0.89 15.04 14.01
N LEU A 386 -0.61 14.81 15.29
CA LEU A 386 -1.64 14.79 16.32
C LEU A 386 -2.41 16.12 16.43
N PRO A 387 -1.78 17.33 16.27
CA PRO A 387 -2.52 18.58 16.21
C PRO A 387 -3.56 18.65 15.09
N LYS A 388 -3.27 18.11 13.91
CA LYS A 388 -4.24 18.01 12.80
C LYS A 388 -5.43 17.15 13.23
N LEU A 389 -5.16 15.96 13.75
CA LEU A 389 -6.19 15.00 14.14
C LEU A 389 -7.10 15.55 15.25
N ARG A 390 -6.54 16.28 16.23
CA ARG A 390 -7.33 16.97 17.26
C ARG A 390 -8.24 18.05 16.67
N ARG A 391 -7.73 18.87 15.75
CA ARG A 391 -8.56 19.89 15.08
C ARG A 391 -9.73 19.27 14.33
N GLU A 392 -9.49 18.20 13.60
CA GLU A 392 -10.55 17.46 12.88
C GLU A 392 -11.60 16.89 13.84
N TYR A 393 -11.16 16.29 14.93
CA TYR A 393 -12.09 15.79 15.95
C TYR A 393 -12.96 16.91 16.54
N GLU A 394 -12.37 18.03 16.98
CA GLU A 394 -13.13 19.15 17.56
C GLU A 394 -14.12 19.77 16.56
N GLN A 395 -13.72 19.88 15.30
CA GLN A 395 -14.59 20.32 14.21
C GLN A 395 -15.78 19.36 14.04
N LEU A 396 -15.53 18.07 13.94
CA LEU A 396 -16.60 17.08 13.75
C LEU A 396 -17.52 16.97 14.97
N LYS A 397 -16.97 17.02 16.17
CA LYS A 397 -17.75 17.03 17.41
C LYS A 397 -18.72 18.21 17.49
N ALA A 398 -18.31 19.37 16.94
CA ALA A 398 -19.17 20.55 16.85
C ALA A 398 -20.16 20.52 15.68
N THR A 399 -20.03 19.56 14.76
CA THR A 399 -20.87 19.46 13.56
C THR A 399 -22.05 18.52 13.84
N PRO A 400 -23.31 18.98 13.64
CA PRO A 400 -24.49 18.11 13.81
C PRO A 400 -24.39 16.84 12.94
N PRO A 401 -24.86 15.69 13.43
CA PRO A 401 -24.78 14.41 12.73
C PRO A 401 -25.32 14.43 11.30
N GLU A 402 -26.45 15.09 11.11
CA GLU A 402 -27.12 15.21 9.79
C GLU A 402 -26.31 16.08 8.82
N ILE A 403 -25.54 17.04 9.32
CA ILE A 403 -24.65 17.88 8.49
C ILE A 403 -23.36 17.12 8.19
N ALA A 404 -22.78 16.46 9.19
CA ALA A 404 -21.54 15.69 9.03
C ALA A 404 -21.69 14.57 7.97
N SER A 405 -22.86 13.96 7.89
CA SER A 405 -23.13 12.80 7.01
C SER A 405 -24.05 13.08 5.83
N LYS A 406 -24.28 14.36 5.50
CA LYS A 406 -25.21 14.75 4.41
C LYS A 406 -24.82 14.21 3.04
N ASP A 407 -23.51 14.16 2.75
CA ASP A 407 -22.97 13.73 1.46
C ASP A 407 -22.55 12.25 1.45
N SER A 408 -22.92 11.49 2.49
CA SER A 408 -22.53 10.09 2.62
C SER A 408 -23.21 9.21 1.58
N PRO A 409 -22.47 8.37 0.83
CA PRO A 409 -23.07 7.39 -0.07
C PRO A 409 -23.97 6.38 0.65
N LEU A 410 -23.77 6.14 1.96
CA LEU A 410 -24.61 5.25 2.77
C LEU A 410 -26.00 5.85 3.07
N LYS A 411 -26.18 7.16 2.90
CA LYS A 411 -27.44 7.89 3.09
C LYS A 411 -28.09 8.35 1.79
N ALA A 412 -27.39 8.19 0.67
CA ALA A 412 -27.89 8.62 -0.63
C ALA A 412 -29.13 7.81 -1.04
N THR A 413 -30.08 8.49 -1.67
CA THR A 413 -31.22 7.84 -2.31
C THR A 413 -30.86 7.46 -3.74
N GLY A 414 -30.71 6.17 -4.00
CA GLY A 414 -30.33 5.66 -5.33
C GLY A 414 -28.82 5.58 -5.55
N ARG A 415 -28.45 5.12 -6.74
CA ARG A 415 -27.07 4.94 -7.14
C ARG A 415 -26.37 6.27 -7.36
N GLN A 416 -25.12 6.32 -6.95
CA GLN A 416 -24.25 7.48 -7.15
C GLN A 416 -23.02 7.07 -7.97
N PRO A 417 -22.47 7.94 -8.84
CA PRO A 417 -21.23 7.64 -9.54
C PRO A 417 -20.06 7.57 -8.56
N LEU A 418 -19.02 6.85 -8.92
CA LEU A 418 -17.71 6.94 -8.26
C LEU A 418 -17.05 8.27 -8.60
N ASP A 419 -16.06 8.65 -7.80
CA ASP A 419 -15.21 9.80 -8.10
C ASP A 419 -14.58 9.64 -9.48
N ARG A 420 -14.49 10.75 -10.20
CA ARG A 420 -13.97 10.74 -11.55
C ARG A 420 -12.52 10.29 -11.62
N TYR A 421 -11.73 10.71 -10.65
CA TYR A 421 -10.32 10.38 -10.54
C TYR A 421 -10.08 9.53 -9.29
N TYR A 422 -9.20 8.55 -9.45
CA TYR A 422 -8.71 7.74 -8.34
C TYR A 422 -7.35 8.29 -7.94
N LEU A 423 -7.32 9.10 -6.90
CA LEU A 423 -6.07 9.63 -6.39
C LEU A 423 -5.33 8.53 -5.62
N THR A 424 -4.21 8.10 -6.17
CA THR A 424 -3.37 7.09 -5.53
C THR A 424 -2.45 7.76 -4.51
N ASP A 425 -2.52 7.35 -3.26
CA ASP A 425 -1.50 7.75 -2.28
C ASP A 425 -0.23 6.91 -2.48
N MET A 426 0.62 7.36 -3.40
CA MET A 426 1.89 6.71 -3.69
C MET A 426 2.89 6.73 -2.53
N ALA A 427 2.68 7.60 -1.53
CA ALA A 427 3.53 7.65 -0.34
C ALA A 427 3.32 6.44 0.57
N ALA A 428 2.17 5.79 0.50
CA ALA A 428 1.86 4.59 1.27
C ALA A 428 2.50 3.31 0.70
N GLY A 429 2.97 3.33 -0.56
CA GLY A 429 3.56 2.16 -1.21
C GLY A 429 4.93 1.78 -0.64
N SER A 430 5.25 0.49 -0.71
CA SER A 430 6.57 -0.03 -0.36
C SER A 430 7.64 0.25 -1.43
N ASP A 431 7.25 0.71 -2.62
CA ASP A 431 8.19 1.05 -3.69
C ASP A 431 9.02 2.30 -3.38
N ARG A 432 10.23 2.08 -2.87
CA ARG A 432 11.19 3.14 -2.59
C ARG A 432 11.97 3.62 -3.82
N ASN A 433 11.76 3.04 -4.97
CA ASN A 433 12.35 3.45 -6.25
C ASN A 433 11.52 4.55 -6.94
N ALA A 434 10.30 4.77 -6.51
CA ALA A 434 9.46 5.83 -7.04
C ALA A 434 10.05 7.21 -6.72
N ASP A 435 10.14 8.07 -7.74
CA ASP A 435 10.43 9.48 -7.56
C ASP A 435 9.12 10.26 -7.44
N LEU A 436 8.79 10.61 -6.21
CA LEU A 436 7.56 11.33 -5.86
C LEU A 436 7.80 12.84 -5.70
N ALA A 437 8.98 13.34 -6.12
CA ALA A 437 9.25 14.77 -6.08
C ALA A 437 8.23 15.54 -6.93
N ALA A 438 7.73 16.65 -6.39
CA ALA A 438 6.82 17.51 -7.12
C ALA A 438 7.50 18.07 -8.38
N ASN A 439 6.99 17.73 -9.53
CA ASN A 439 7.48 18.18 -10.82
C ASN A 439 6.43 19.06 -11.51
N SER A 440 6.88 20.09 -12.22
CA SER A 440 5.96 20.85 -13.07
C SER A 440 5.66 20.11 -14.38
N PRO A 441 4.49 20.32 -15.00
CA PRO A 441 4.18 19.75 -16.32
C PRO A 441 5.26 20.06 -17.37
N ASP A 442 5.84 21.25 -17.31
CA ASP A 442 6.94 21.66 -18.20
C ASP A 442 8.20 20.82 -18.03
N ALA A 443 8.56 20.52 -16.80
CA ALA A 443 9.69 19.66 -16.49
C ALA A 443 9.44 18.24 -17.01
N LEU A 444 8.25 17.71 -16.79
CA LEU A 444 7.88 16.36 -17.22
C LEU A 444 7.87 16.20 -18.75
N VAL A 445 7.38 17.22 -19.47
CA VAL A 445 7.45 17.24 -20.94
C VAL A 445 8.88 17.23 -21.44
N LYS A 446 9.79 17.93 -20.77
CA LYS A 446 11.20 18.05 -21.18
C LYS A 446 12.05 16.84 -20.78
N THR A 447 11.71 16.17 -19.69
CA THR A 447 12.51 15.08 -19.12
C THR A 447 12.13 13.70 -19.62
N LEU A 448 10.98 13.56 -20.31
CA LEU A 448 10.65 12.30 -21.00
C LEU A 448 11.71 12.02 -22.07
N ASN A 449 12.40 10.89 -21.95
CA ASN A 449 13.47 10.54 -22.88
C ASN A 449 12.94 10.15 -24.28
N ALA A 450 13.87 9.97 -25.22
CA ALA A 450 13.51 9.63 -26.61
C ALA A 450 12.79 8.28 -26.71
N ALA A 451 13.05 7.34 -25.80
CA ALA A 451 12.41 6.03 -25.75
C ALA A 451 11.00 6.05 -25.14
N GLY A 452 10.57 7.18 -24.54
CA GLY A 452 9.23 7.35 -23.99
C GLY A 452 9.07 7.00 -22.53
N TRP A 453 10.14 7.05 -21.73
CA TRP A 453 10.04 6.84 -20.28
C TRP A 453 10.86 7.87 -19.49
N TRP A 454 10.49 8.09 -18.23
CA TRP A 454 11.24 8.95 -17.32
C TRP A 454 12.30 8.15 -16.57
N PRO A 455 13.59 8.52 -16.69
CA PRO A 455 14.66 7.86 -15.96
C PRO A 455 14.49 8.02 -14.45
N SER A 456 14.47 6.88 -13.74
CA SER A 456 14.39 6.82 -12.29
C SER A 456 15.66 6.22 -11.71
N GLN A 457 16.17 6.82 -10.63
CA GLN A 457 17.26 6.23 -9.88
C GLN A 457 16.73 5.07 -9.04
N LEU A 458 17.08 3.84 -9.41
CA LEU A 458 16.70 2.66 -8.64
C LEU A 458 17.59 2.58 -7.39
N LYS A 459 17.04 3.00 -6.26
CA LYS A 459 17.73 3.08 -4.97
C LYS A 459 17.63 1.79 -4.17
N MET A 460 16.58 1.04 -4.42
CA MET A 460 16.19 -0.14 -3.65
C MET A 460 15.92 -1.29 -4.61
N THR A 461 16.95 -2.06 -4.88
CA THR A 461 16.85 -3.29 -5.67
C THR A 461 17.41 -4.44 -4.85
N SER A 462 16.87 -5.64 -5.03
CA SER A 462 17.41 -6.82 -4.38
C SER A 462 18.81 -7.14 -4.88
N HIS A 463 19.59 -7.80 -4.04
CA HIS A 463 20.79 -8.46 -4.50
C HIS A 463 20.47 -9.46 -5.62
N PRO A 464 21.35 -9.62 -6.62
CA PRO A 464 21.18 -10.69 -7.59
C PRO A 464 21.09 -12.03 -6.87
N TYR A 465 20.05 -12.80 -7.17
CA TYR A 465 19.98 -14.15 -6.66
C TYR A 465 21.10 -15.00 -7.27
N THR A 466 22.11 -15.35 -6.47
CA THR A 466 23.29 -16.11 -6.92
C THR A 466 23.34 -17.51 -6.33
N HIS A 467 22.40 -17.86 -5.42
CA HIS A 467 22.41 -19.12 -4.69
C HIS A 467 21.43 -20.13 -5.26
N ASP A 468 21.76 -21.40 -5.10
CA ASP A 468 20.90 -22.55 -5.41
C ASP A 468 19.76 -22.74 -4.38
N GLY A 469 19.53 -21.78 -3.51
CA GLY A 469 18.61 -21.87 -2.39
C GLY A 469 19.19 -22.62 -1.19
N SER A 470 20.52 -22.80 -1.12
CA SER A 470 21.16 -23.39 0.04
C SER A 470 20.90 -22.55 1.29
N LYS A 471 20.83 -23.23 2.45
CA LYS A 471 20.66 -22.57 3.75
C LYS A 471 21.99 -22.14 4.38
N THR A 472 23.04 -22.02 3.59
CA THR A 472 24.34 -21.64 4.11
C THR A 472 24.39 -20.11 4.21
N ALA A 473 24.35 -19.61 5.42
CA ALA A 473 24.56 -18.19 5.66
C ALA A 473 26.06 -17.86 5.63
N THR A 474 26.38 -16.64 5.24
CA THR A 474 27.72 -16.11 5.47
C THR A 474 28.01 -16.07 6.97
N PRO A 475 29.18 -16.53 7.42
CA PRO A 475 29.52 -16.48 8.84
C PRO A 475 29.56 -15.04 9.37
N GLY A 476 28.98 -14.82 10.54
CA GLY A 476 29.02 -13.52 11.21
C GLY A 476 27.95 -13.35 12.27
N ASP A 477 28.07 -12.29 13.04
CA ASP A 477 27.02 -11.79 13.93
C ASP A 477 26.26 -10.70 13.21
N TYR A 478 24.99 -10.94 12.91
CA TYR A 478 24.13 -10.01 12.20
C TYR A 478 23.23 -9.18 13.14
N SER A 479 23.49 -9.17 14.44
CA SER A 479 22.69 -8.44 15.43
C SER A 479 22.58 -6.94 15.14
N THR A 480 23.58 -6.36 14.49
CA THR A 480 23.63 -4.95 14.07
C THR A 480 23.42 -4.75 12.57
N THR A 481 23.22 -5.82 11.82
CA THR A 481 23.13 -5.77 10.36
C THR A 481 21.80 -5.13 9.95
N ARG A 482 21.89 -4.23 9.01
CA ARG A 482 20.74 -3.65 8.35
C ARG A 482 20.19 -4.62 7.31
N VAL A 483 18.94 -4.38 6.90
CA VAL A 483 18.37 -4.99 5.70
C VAL A 483 19.38 -4.88 4.56
N GLY A 484 19.60 -5.97 3.84
CA GLY A 484 20.50 -5.99 2.71
C GLY A 484 21.90 -6.46 3.04
N ASP A 485 22.08 -7.35 4.00
CA ASP A 485 23.32 -8.11 4.10
C ASP A 485 23.44 -9.08 2.89
N GLU A 486 24.59 -9.71 2.74
CA GLU A 486 24.89 -10.56 1.58
C GLU A 486 24.04 -11.84 1.47
N THR A 487 23.22 -12.12 2.46
CA THR A 487 22.24 -13.21 2.42
C THR A 487 20.85 -12.74 2.00
N ASP A 488 20.65 -11.44 1.86
CA ASP A 488 19.36 -10.82 1.60
C ASP A 488 19.07 -10.74 0.10
N THR A 489 17.95 -11.23 -0.33
CA THR A 489 17.41 -11.09 -1.69
C THR A 489 16.25 -10.10 -1.77
N SER A 490 15.90 -9.45 -0.65
CA SER A 490 14.88 -8.40 -0.63
C SER A 490 15.32 -7.16 -1.44
N PRO A 491 14.43 -6.22 -1.76
CA PRO A 491 14.72 -5.06 -2.61
C PRO A 491 15.56 -3.99 -1.92
N TYR A 492 16.56 -4.38 -1.13
CA TYR A 492 17.42 -3.46 -0.40
C TYR A 492 18.87 -3.71 -0.69
N LEU A 493 19.65 -2.63 -0.72
CA LEU A 493 21.08 -2.64 -0.71
C LEU A 493 21.77 -3.41 -1.84
N ASP A 494 21.25 -3.34 -3.06
CA ASP A 494 22.16 -3.48 -4.19
C ASP A 494 22.98 -2.18 -4.23
N PRO A 495 24.29 -2.23 -3.91
CA PRO A 495 25.11 -1.03 -3.84
C PRO A 495 25.40 -0.42 -5.23
N ARG A 496 24.98 -1.10 -6.30
CA ARG A 496 25.21 -0.63 -7.67
C ARG A 496 24.09 0.33 -8.06
N PRO A 497 24.38 1.63 -8.19
CA PRO A 497 23.40 2.57 -8.68
C PRO A 497 22.96 2.15 -10.09
N ALA A 498 21.68 2.09 -10.32
CA ALA A 498 21.10 1.81 -11.62
C ALA A 498 20.08 2.88 -11.97
N VAL A 499 20.03 3.25 -13.24
CA VAL A 499 18.93 4.04 -13.80
C VAL A 499 17.99 3.08 -14.48
N GLY A 500 16.73 3.13 -14.11
CA GLY A 500 15.71 2.23 -14.61
C GLY A 500 14.36 2.89 -14.77
N ILE A 501 13.38 2.05 -15.00
CA ILE A 501 11.97 2.40 -15.12
C ILE A 501 11.30 2.10 -13.78
N SER A 502 10.59 3.09 -13.21
CA SER A 502 9.75 2.92 -12.03
C SER A 502 8.29 3.19 -12.41
N THR A 503 7.44 2.20 -12.14
CA THR A 503 5.98 2.31 -12.31
C THR A 503 5.41 3.41 -11.40
N GLY A 504 5.89 3.50 -10.15
CA GLY A 504 5.48 4.56 -9.23
C GLY A 504 5.85 5.96 -9.72
N THR A 505 7.06 6.14 -10.27
CA THR A 505 7.45 7.41 -10.91
C THR A 505 6.56 7.74 -12.11
N TYR A 506 6.28 6.76 -12.96
CA TYR A 506 5.38 6.94 -14.10
C TYR A 506 3.99 7.40 -13.64
N ILE A 507 3.42 6.75 -12.61
CA ILE A 507 2.11 7.09 -12.05
C ILE A 507 2.11 8.54 -11.54
N ALA A 508 3.05 8.92 -10.68
CA ALA A 508 3.13 10.27 -10.10
C ALA A 508 3.26 11.37 -11.18
N HIS A 509 4.06 11.09 -12.23
CA HIS A 509 4.21 12.03 -13.34
C HIS A 509 2.94 12.15 -14.18
N MET A 510 2.27 11.03 -14.45
CA MET A 510 1.00 11.04 -15.18
C MET A 510 -0.10 11.76 -14.40
N GLU A 511 -0.21 11.58 -13.09
CA GLU A 511 -1.16 12.29 -12.23
C GLU A 511 -0.94 13.80 -12.28
N THR A 512 0.32 14.25 -12.27
CA THR A 512 0.68 15.66 -12.44
C THR A 512 0.20 16.20 -13.80
N LEU A 513 0.40 15.45 -14.88
CA LEU A 513 -0.03 15.84 -16.23
C LEU A 513 -1.55 15.80 -16.38
N ILE A 514 -2.24 14.84 -15.79
CA ILE A 514 -3.70 14.74 -15.74
C ILE A 514 -4.28 15.96 -15.03
N GLY A 515 -3.76 16.30 -13.84
CA GLY A 515 -4.17 17.46 -13.06
C GLY A 515 -4.00 18.77 -13.85
N ALA A 516 -2.92 18.91 -14.63
CA ALA A 516 -2.69 20.07 -15.47
C ALA A 516 -3.72 20.20 -16.62
N LEU A 517 -4.21 19.08 -17.17
CA LEU A 517 -5.26 19.08 -18.19
C LEU A 517 -6.64 19.47 -17.62
N ASP A 518 -6.92 19.11 -16.38
CA ASP A 518 -8.21 19.38 -15.74
C ASP A 518 -8.31 20.83 -15.26
N ASN A 519 -7.22 21.38 -14.72
CA ASN A 519 -7.13 22.79 -14.31
C ASN A 519 -7.13 23.79 -15.49
N ALA A 520 -6.94 23.31 -16.71
CA ALA A 520 -6.93 24.13 -17.93
C ALA A 520 -8.31 24.23 -18.60
N LYS A 521 -9.36 23.64 -18.02
CA LYS A 521 -10.75 23.77 -18.44
C LYS A 521 -11.44 24.90 -17.69
#